data_548a089b1bc6d5c50ce850ade9e79896
#
_entry.id   548a089b1bc6d5c50ce850ade9e79896
#
_cell.length_a   1.000
_cell.length_b   1.000
_cell.length_c   1.000
_cell.angle_alpha   90.00
_cell.angle_beta   90.00
_cell.angle_gamma   90.00
#
_symmetry.space_group_name_H-M   'P 1'
#
loop_
_entity.id
_entity.type
_entity.pdbx_description
1 polymer ?
#
loop_
_entity_poly.entity_id
_entity_poly.type
_entity_poly.pdbx_seq_one_letter_code
_entity_poly.pdbx_strand_id
1 'polypeptide(L)'
;PAVETIEVCGDLLRMHCVWRSRSDERIRSESRRLMTLDGDVPREIDFLWHDCATSVRAEAWLDGCDIVARIPSRMPDEVRYAWSNSPESGLICDGDGVLLPPFHLPLPMVD
;
A
#
# COMPACT_ATOMS: atom_id res chain seq x y z
N PRO A 1 -10.86 -3.24 3.71
CA PRO A 1 -9.93 -2.11 3.54
C PRO A 1 -9.37 -2.07 2.14
N ALA A 2 -9.12 -0.90 1.65
CA ALA A 2 -8.57 -0.70 0.31
C ALA A 2 -7.81 0.63 0.26
N VAL A 3 -6.87 0.74 -0.69
CA VAL A 3 -6.25 2.01 -1.03
C VAL A 3 -7.28 2.86 -1.77
N GLU A 4 -7.60 4.04 -1.23
CA GLU A 4 -8.55 4.96 -1.84
C GLU A 4 -7.87 5.99 -2.71
N THR A 5 -6.76 6.55 -2.23
CA THR A 5 -6.00 7.55 -2.97
C THR A 5 -4.53 7.18 -3.01
N ILE A 6 -3.88 7.55 -4.10
CA ILE A 6 -2.47 7.34 -4.32
C ILE A 6 -1.89 8.62 -4.93
N GLU A 7 -0.82 9.15 -4.35
CA GLU A 7 -0.20 10.38 -4.84
C GLU A 7 1.32 10.32 -4.76
N VAL A 8 1.97 11.03 -5.66
CA VAL A 8 3.42 11.19 -5.67
C VAL A 8 3.77 12.55 -5.07
N CYS A 9 4.57 12.53 -4.01
CA CYS A 9 5.03 13.71 -3.29
C CYS A 9 6.55 13.72 -3.30
N GLY A 10 7.16 14.39 -4.28
CA GLY A 10 8.61 14.37 -4.47
C GLY A 10 9.10 12.96 -4.80
N ASP A 11 9.96 12.39 -3.96
CA ASP A 11 10.48 11.02 -4.11
C ASP A 11 9.69 9.99 -3.28
N LEU A 12 8.53 10.37 -2.77
CA LEU A 12 7.68 9.49 -1.96
C LEU A 12 6.37 9.21 -2.66
N LEU A 13 5.93 7.96 -2.56
CA LEU A 13 4.59 7.53 -2.94
C LEU A 13 3.78 7.39 -1.65
N ARG A 14 2.63 8.07 -1.59
CA ARG A 14 1.74 8.00 -0.42
C ARG A 14 0.42 7.37 -0.84
N MET A 15 0.04 6.32 -0.14
CA MET A 15 -1.18 5.56 -0.39
C MET A 15 -2.08 5.63 0.84
N HIS A 16 -3.24 6.27 0.68
CA HIS A 16 -4.21 6.41 1.78
C HIS A 16 -5.20 5.24 1.75
N CYS A 17 -5.32 4.55 2.89
CA CYS A 17 -6.19 3.38 3.02
C CYS A 17 -7.45 3.74 3.79
N VAL A 18 -8.58 3.16 3.36
CA VAL A 18 -9.86 3.30 4.06
C VAL A 18 -10.48 1.94 4.28
N TRP A 19 -11.28 1.84 5.33
CA TRP A 19 -12.11 0.70 5.63
C TRP A 19 -13.56 1.08 5.29
N ARG A 20 -14.21 0.26 4.48
CA ARG A 20 -15.60 0.47 4.10
C ARG A 20 -16.46 -0.61 4.74
N SER A 21 -17.47 -0.19 5.46
CA SER A 21 -18.47 -1.08 6.04
C SER A 21 -19.85 -0.66 5.61
N ARG A 22 -20.76 -1.62 5.51
CA ARG A 22 -22.16 -1.36 5.20
C ARG A 22 -22.96 -1.31 6.50
N SER A 23 -23.60 -0.18 6.76
CA SER A 23 -24.48 0.01 7.91
C SER A 23 -25.73 0.73 7.45
N ASP A 24 -26.92 0.17 7.77
CA ASP A 24 -28.21 0.76 7.45
C ASP A 24 -28.35 1.21 5.98
N GLU A 25 -27.97 0.33 5.04
CA GLU A 25 -28.00 0.57 3.60
C GLU A 25 -27.03 1.67 3.10
N ARG A 26 -26.20 2.20 3.99
CA ARG A 26 -25.19 3.19 3.63
C ARG A 26 -23.81 2.61 3.72
N ILE A 27 -22.96 3.00 2.77
CA ILE A 27 -21.52 2.65 2.83
C ILE A 27 -20.84 3.70 3.69
N ARG A 28 -20.21 3.27 4.77
CA ARG A 28 -19.39 4.12 5.61
C ARG A 28 -17.92 3.86 5.28
N SER A 29 -17.19 4.92 4.99
CA SER A 29 -15.75 4.88 4.79
C SER A 29 -15.08 5.45 6.04
N GLU A 30 -14.06 4.76 6.51
CA GLU A 30 -13.38 5.13 7.74
C GLU A 30 -11.87 4.97 7.55
N SER A 31 -11.11 6.00 7.93
CA SER A 31 -9.66 5.93 7.98
C SER A 31 -9.25 5.35 9.33
N ARG A 32 -8.40 4.34 9.31
CA ARG A 32 -7.89 3.68 10.51
C ARG A 32 -6.38 3.69 10.49
N ARG A 33 -5.79 3.83 11.67
CA ARG A 33 -4.35 3.76 11.82
C ARG A 33 -3.84 2.39 11.38
N LEU A 34 -2.83 2.38 10.52
CA LEU A 34 -2.20 1.17 10.03
C LEU A 34 -1.08 0.72 10.96
N MET A 35 -0.89 -0.58 11.01
CA MET A 35 0.23 -1.21 11.70
C MET A 35 0.60 -2.49 10.96
N THR A 36 1.76 -3.03 11.23
CA THR A 36 2.12 -4.35 10.74
C THR A 36 1.71 -5.41 11.76
N LEU A 37 1.30 -6.56 11.26
CA LEU A 37 0.82 -7.65 12.11
C LEU A 37 1.89 -8.15 13.07
N ASP A 38 3.14 -8.14 12.65
CA ASP A 38 4.30 -8.61 13.43
C ASP A 38 5.08 -7.48 14.11
N GLY A 39 4.64 -6.23 13.97
CA GLY A 39 5.32 -5.06 14.53
C GLY A 39 6.56 -4.60 13.77
N ASP A 40 6.88 -5.24 12.66
CA ASP A 40 8.02 -4.88 11.81
C ASP A 40 7.59 -3.86 10.74
N VAL A 41 8.52 -3.42 9.89
CA VAL A 41 8.20 -2.54 8.77
C VAL A 41 7.43 -3.30 7.69
N PRO A 42 6.59 -2.63 6.87
CA PRO A 42 5.94 -3.27 5.74
C PRO A 42 6.99 -3.77 4.75
N ARG A 43 6.92 -5.04 4.34
CA ARG A 43 7.94 -5.66 3.51
C ARG A 43 7.46 -6.14 2.15
N GLU A 44 6.16 -6.30 1.99
CA GLU A 44 5.58 -6.92 0.80
C GLU A 44 5.15 -5.90 -0.27
N ILE A 45 5.84 -4.74 -0.34
CA ILE A 45 5.55 -3.69 -1.31
C ILE A 45 6.65 -3.69 -2.36
N ASP A 46 6.24 -3.87 -3.63
CA ASP A 46 7.15 -3.93 -4.77
C ASP A 46 6.77 -2.91 -5.83
N PHE A 47 7.77 -2.34 -6.48
CA PHE A 47 7.60 -1.51 -7.68
C PHE A 47 7.89 -2.32 -8.94
N LEU A 48 7.13 -2.02 -10.00
CA LEU A 48 7.24 -2.70 -11.29
C LEU A 48 7.35 -1.69 -12.43
N TRP A 49 8.04 -2.12 -13.49
CA TRP A 49 8.17 -1.36 -14.74
C TRP A 49 7.66 -2.25 -15.88
N HIS A 50 6.92 -1.65 -16.83
CA HIS A 50 6.34 -2.41 -17.96
C HIS A 50 7.40 -2.99 -18.88
N ASP A 51 8.55 -2.36 -18.99
CA ASP A 51 9.65 -2.78 -19.84
C ASP A 51 10.68 -3.69 -19.15
N CYS A 52 10.37 -4.11 -17.93
CA CYS A 52 11.29 -4.91 -17.11
C CYS A 52 10.53 -6.07 -16.48
N ALA A 53 11.10 -7.26 -16.59
CA ALA A 53 10.48 -8.46 -16.02
C ALA A 53 10.66 -8.58 -14.51
N THR A 54 11.56 -7.81 -13.92
CA THR A 54 11.87 -7.88 -12.49
C THR A 54 11.14 -6.79 -11.71
N SER A 55 10.77 -7.10 -10.48
CA SER A 55 10.25 -6.12 -9.53
C SER A 55 11.35 -5.75 -8.53
N VAL A 56 11.19 -4.58 -7.90
CA VAL A 56 12.11 -4.09 -6.87
C VAL A 56 11.33 -3.86 -5.59
N ARG A 57 11.82 -4.42 -4.49
CA ARG A 57 11.23 -4.24 -3.17
C ARG A 57 11.37 -2.78 -2.73
N ALA A 58 10.26 -2.18 -2.33
CA ALA A 58 10.24 -0.80 -1.87
C ALA A 58 10.72 -0.68 -0.43
N GLU A 59 11.40 0.43 -0.14
CA GLU A 59 11.57 0.89 1.24
C GLU A 59 10.30 1.61 1.63
N ALA A 60 9.59 1.10 2.63
CA ALA A 60 8.28 1.60 2.99
C ALA A 60 8.09 1.68 4.50
N TRP A 61 7.18 2.56 4.92
CA TRP A 61 6.77 2.69 6.32
C TRP A 61 5.31 3.11 6.40
N LEU A 62 4.75 3.09 7.58
CA LEU A 62 3.38 3.49 7.84
C LEU A 62 3.36 4.85 8.54
N ASP A 63 2.44 5.72 8.08
CA ASP A 63 2.23 7.05 8.65
C ASP A 63 0.73 7.26 8.83
N GLY A 64 0.23 7.02 10.06
CA GLY A 64 -1.20 7.11 10.36
C GLY A 64 -2.01 6.12 9.55
N CYS A 65 -2.82 6.62 8.63
CA CYS A 65 -3.66 5.84 7.73
C CYS A 65 -3.01 5.60 6.38
N ASP A 66 -1.76 6.00 6.21
CA ASP A 66 -1.07 5.98 4.92
C ASP A 66 0.07 4.96 4.90
N ILE A 67 0.26 4.36 3.74
CA ILE A 67 1.48 3.62 3.40
C ILE A 67 2.35 4.59 2.61
N VAL A 68 3.60 4.77 3.06
CA VAL A 68 4.57 5.64 2.38
C VAL A 68 5.70 4.78 1.87
N ALA A 69 6.05 4.93 0.60
CA ALA A 69 7.13 4.19 -0.04
C ALA A 69 8.07 5.15 -0.75
N ARG A 70 9.37 4.87 -0.67
CA ARG A 70 10.38 5.68 -1.35
C ARG A 70 10.45 5.26 -2.81
N ILE A 71 10.24 6.24 -3.71
CA ILE A 71 10.30 6.01 -5.15
C ILE A 71 11.77 5.96 -5.58
N PRO A 72 12.19 4.92 -6.35
CA PRO A 72 13.55 4.86 -6.87
C PRO A 72 13.79 5.96 -7.93
N SER A 73 15.05 6.14 -8.32
CA SER A 73 15.46 7.19 -9.27
C SER A 73 14.72 7.10 -10.61
N ARG A 74 14.42 5.89 -11.07
CA ARG A 74 13.57 5.68 -12.24
C ARG A 74 12.13 5.48 -11.77
N MET A 75 11.21 6.34 -12.23
CA MET A 75 9.79 6.26 -11.85
C MET A 75 9.20 4.91 -12.26
N PRO A 76 8.66 4.12 -11.32
CA PRO A 76 7.98 2.89 -11.68
C PRO A 76 6.61 3.13 -12.30
N ASP A 77 6.10 2.12 -13.01
CA ASP A 77 4.78 2.16 -13.63
C ASP A 77 3.68 1.71 -12.67
N GLU A 78 4.00 0.76 -11.81
CA GLU A 78 3.02 0.14 -10.91
C GLU A 78 3.63 -0.16 -9.54
N VAL A 79 2.75 -0.27 -8.55
CA VAL A 79 3.06 -0.74 -7.20
C VAL A 79 2.13 -1.89 -6.85
N ARG A 80 2.67 -2.90 -6.16
CA ARG A 80 1.86 -4.01 -5.67
C ARG A 80 2.19 -4.31 -4.21
N TYR A 81 1.22 -4.89 -3.52
CA TYR A 81 1.36 -5.27 -2.12
C TYR A 81 0.92 -6.72 -1.93
N ALA A 82 1.74 -7.48 -1.19
CA ALA A 82 1.46 -8.87 -0.80
C ALA A 82 1.08 -9.76 -1.98
N TRP A 83 1.72 -9.57 -3.13
CA TRP A 83 1.45 -10.31 -4.36
C TRP A 83 2.02 -11.73 -4.35
N SER A 84 2.89 -12.02 -3.42
CA SER A 84 3.48 -13.35 -3.25
C SER A 84 2.43 -14.36 -2.75
N ASN A 85 2.54 -15.61 -3.20
CA ASN A 85 1.69 -16.71 -2.70
C ASN A 85 1.93 -17.01 -1.22
N SER A 86 3.09 -16.63 -0.70
CA SER A 86 3.47 -16.87 0.69
C SER A 86 4.18 -15.64 1.26
N PRO A 87 3.42 -14.56 1.59
CA PRO A 87 4.03 -13.37 2.19
C PRO A 87 4.71 -13.73 3.50
N GLU A 88 5.98 -13.34 3.66
CA GLU A 88 6.78 -13.74 4.82
C GLU A 88 6.51 -12.92 6.07
N SER A 89 6.48 -11.59 5.93
CA SER A 89 6.36 -10.70 7.09
C SER A 89 5.93 -9.30 6.66
N GLY A 90 5.66 -8.44 7.64
CA GLY A 90 5.32 -7.05 7.38
C GLY A 90 3.95 -6.87 6.75
N LEU A 91 3.02 -7.77 7.00
CA LEU A 91 1.63 -7.62 6.54
C LEU A 91 0.96 -6.48 7.28
N ILE A 92 0.18 -5.69 6.55
CA ILE A 92 -0.45 -4.47 7.04
C ILE A 92 -1.86 -4.78 7.53
N CYS A 93 -2.22 -4.26 8.70
CA CYS A 93 -3.54 -4.41 9.30
C CYS A 93 -3.94 -3.13 10.03
N ASP A 94 -5.18 -3.12 10.51
CA ASP A 94 -5.64 -2.09 11.44
C ASP A 94 -5.40 -2.52 12.91
N GLY A 95 -5.86 -1.69 13.85
CA GLY A 95 -5.73 -1.98 15.29
C GLY A 95 -6.51 -3.19 15.76
N ASP A 96 -7.50 -3.66 15.00
CA ASP A 96 -8.29 -4.86 15.29
C ASP A 96 -7.75 -6.11 14.61
N GLY A 97 -6.63 -5.99 13.89
CA GLY A 97 -6.01 -7.09 13.19
C GLY A 97 -6.64 -7.42 11.85
N VAL A 98 -7.49 -6.55 11.31
CA VAL A 98 -8.09 -6.74 9.98
C VAL A 98 -7.04 -6.44 8.92
N LEU A 99 -6.67 -7.46 8.14
CA LEU A 99 -5.62 -7.36 7.15
C LEU A 99 -6.04 -6.52 5.94
N LEU A 100 -5.08 -5.73 5.44
CA LEU A 100 -5.21 -5.09 4.14
C LEU A 100 -5.06 -6.17 3.05
N PRO A 101 -6.03 -6.29 2.12
CA PRO A 101 -5.91 -7.28 1.05
C PRO A 101 -4.78 -6.91 0.08
N PRO A 102 -4.22 -7.89 -0.63
CA PRO A 102 -3.27 -7.60 -1.69
C PRO A 102 -3.83 -6.64 -2.73
N PHE A 103 -2.98 -5.78 -3.26
CA PHE A 103 -3.38 -4.87 -4.32
C PHE A 103 -2.28 -4.71 -5.38
N HIS A 104 -2.68 -4.23 -6.54
CA HIS A 104 -1.81 -3.96 -7.67
C HIS A 104 -2.36 -2.71 -8.37
N LEU A 105 -1.65 -1.62 -8.31
CA LEU A 105 -2.14 -0.31 -8.76
C LEU A 105 -1.12 0.39 -9.65
N PRO A 106 -1.59 1.11 -10.70
CA PRO A 106 -0.70 2.00 -11.44
C PRO A 106 -0.32 3.20 -10.58
N LEU A 107 0.90 3.72 -10.77
CA LEU A 107 1.25 5.00 -10.19
C LEU A 107 0.56 6.12 -10.95
N PRO A 108 0.17 7.21 -10.26
CA PRO A 108 -0.41 8.35 -10.95
C PRO A 108 0.61 9.00 -11.89
N MET A 109 0.14 9.48 -13.02
CA MET A 109 1.00 10.21 -13.95
C MET A 109 1.36 11.55 -13.33
N VAL A 110 2.66 11.86 -13.36
CA VAL A 110 3.19 13.14 -12.88
C VAL A 110 3.51 13.98 -14.08
N ASP A 111 2.85 15.10 -14.18
CA ASP A 111 3.11 16.07 -15.25
C ASP A 111 4.32 16.94 -14.90
#